data_7ce98ca9ef9a99e2a7f7b762f06fea35
#
_entry.id   7ce98ca9ef9a99e2a7f7b762f06fea35
#
_cell.length_a   1.000
_cell.length_b   1.000
_cell.length_c   1.000
_cell.angle_alpha   90.00
_cell.angle_beta   90.00
_cell.angle_gamma   90.00
#
_symmetry.space_group_name_H-M   'P 1'
#
loop_
_entity.id
_entity.type
_entity.pdbx_description
1 polymer ?
#
loop_
_entity_poly.entity_id
_entity_poly.type
_entity_poly.pdbx_seq_one_letter_code
_entity_poly.pdbx_strand_id
1 'polypeptide(L)'
;MRIRIFLSLALFLLVACQWNGAGKSPAASRAEANAGNATALPPSSGTPKVRPATSSSVSDADFALHVERLKREIKKKVTGLDPHAPEFSLVIQKPFVVISDETKQAVQEHAEGTVKWAVDRLKQDFFPNDPKEILDIWLFKDASSYEKHAQLLFGDTPTTPYGYYSSAHKALIMNIETGGGTLVHEIVHPFMEANFPACPPWLNEGLGSLYEQCGDADGHIHGFTNWRLPGLQRAIRSKEVPSFKDLTAMDANAFYNEDKGVNYAQARYLCYYLQQKGVLVKFYQEFHLRQKEDATGYQTLQKILAETDMDAFKTKWEKYVLGLRQGYDARVD
;
A
#
# COMPACT_ATOMS: atom_id res chain seq x y z
N MET A 1 26.06 -3.39 -39.08
CA MET A 1 25.04 -3.75 -38.09
C MET A 1 25.06 -2.68 -37.01
N ARG A 2 24.17 -1.68 -37.12
CA ARG A 2 24.16 -0.48 -36.23
C ARG A 2 23.06 -0.73 -35.15
N ILE A 3 23.48 -0.91 -33.90
CA ILE A 3 22.62 -1.00 -32.77
C ILE A 3 22.14 0.41 -32.40
N ARG A 4 20.83 0.66 -32.53
CA ARG A 4 20.19 1.89 -32.05
C ARG A 4 19.83 1.69 -30.58
N ILE A 5 20.54 2.39 -29.71
CA ILE A 5 20.21 2.52 -28.29
C ILE A 5 19.11 3.59 -28.20
N PHE A 6 17.89 3.19 -27.83
CA PHE A 6 16.83 4.12 -27.46
C PHE A 6 17.05 4.56 -26.02
N LEU A 7 17.47 5.82 -25.85
CA LEU A 7 17.46 6.49 -24.55
C LEU A 7 16.02 6.95 -24.30
N SER A 8 15.28 6.24 -23.45
CA SER A 8 14.01 6.72 -22.93
C SER A 8 14.29 7.71 -21.81
N LEU A 9 14.02 8.98 -22.09
CA LEU A 9 14.02 10.06 -21.11
C LEU A 9 12.71 9.93 -20.32
N ALA A 10 12.77 9.30 -19.16
CA ALA A 10 11.64 9.23 -18.24
C ALA A 10 11.49 10.57 -17.51
N LEU A 11 10.49 11.33 -17.90
CA LEU A 11 10.08 12.57 -17.24
C LEU A 11 9.31 12.17 -15.96
N PHE A 12 9.87 12.51 -14.79
CA PHE A 12 9.26 12.25 -13.50
C PHE A 12 8.05 13.16 -13.30
N LEU A 13 6.86 12.58 -13.26
CA LEU A 13 5.65 13.19 -12.71
C LEU A 13 5.24 12.44 -11.44
N LEU A 14 5.15 13.18 -10.36
CA LEU A 14 4.75 12.76 -9.01
C LEU A 14 3.31 12.25 -9.01
N VAL A 15 3.14 11.07 -8.45
CA VAL A 15 1.83 10.48 -8.17
C VAL A 15 1.47 10.79 -6.73
N ALA A 16 0.55 11.70 -6.52
CA ALA A 16 -0.10 11.87 -5.24
C ALA A 16 -1.34 10.96 -5.19
N CYS A 17 -1.28 9.87 -4.44
CA CYS A 17 -2.49 9.19 -3.99
C CYS A 17 -3.26 10.16 -3.07
N GLN A 18 -4.31 10.79 -3.57
CA GLN A 18 -5.17 11.64 -2.75
C GLN A 18 -6.06 10.76 -1.86
N TRP A 19 -5.67 10.62 -0.62
CA TRP A 19 -6.55 10.11 0.42
C TRP A 19 -7.47 11.23 0.90
N ASN A 20 -8.71 11.29 0.39
CA ASN A 20 -9.76 12.15 0.90
C ASN A 20 -10.49 11.48 2.08
N GLY A 21 -9.83 11.42 3.23
CA GLY A 21 -10.44 11.06 4.51
C GLY A 21 -10.90 12.31 5.27
N ALA A 22 -11.86 13.07 4.76
CA ALA A 22 -12.45 14.20 5.48
C ALA A 22 -13.67 13.75 6.29
N GLY A 23 -13.44 13.12 7.42
CA GLY A 23 -14.43 13.02 8.50
C GLY A 23 -14.41 14.30 9.33
N LYS A 24 -15.41 15.16 9.16
CA LYS A 24 -15.61 16.33 10.02
C LYS A 24 -15.97 15.89 11.44
N SER A 25 -15.11 16.19 12.42
CA SER A 25 -15.45 16.17 13.86
C SER A 25 -16.43 17.29 14.17
N PRO A 26 -17.51 17.05 14.94
CA PRO A 26 -18.33 18.10 15.50
C PRO A 26 -17.65 18.75 16.71
N ALA A 27 -17.78 20.06 16.80
CA ALA A 27 -17.26 20.92 17.84
C ALA A 27 -17.72 20.50 19.25
N ALA A 28 -16.77 20.52 20.19
CA ALA A 28 -17.02 20.38 21.62
C ALA A 28 -17.76 21.61 22.14
N SER A 29 -18.97 21.43 22.65
CA SER A 29 -19.66 22.41 23.52
C SER A 29 -19.32 22.08 24.98
N ARG A 30 -18.81 23.08 25.66
CA ARG A 30 -18.49 23.15 27.08
C ARG A 30 -19.81 23.15 27.88
N ALA A 31 -19.96 22.26 28.83
CA ALA A 31 -20.94 22.38 29.91
C ALA A 31 -20.30 22.02 31.24
N GLU A 32 -20.59 22.89 32.19
CA GLU A 32 -19.98 23.00 33.51
C GLU A 32 -20.45 21.92 34.49
N ALA A 33 -19.64 21.79 35.54
CA ALA A 33 -19.80 20.86 36.65
C ALA A 33 -21.08 21.10 37.46
N ASN A 34 -21.67 20.01 37.94
CA ASN A 34 -22.39 20.06 39.22
C ASN A 34 -22.16 18.78 40.02
N ALA A 35 -21.70 18.95 41.24
CA ALA A 35 -21.43 17.90 42.20
C ALA A 35 -22.73 17.53 42.95
N GLY A 36 -22.94 16.24 43.18
CA GLY A 36 -24.08 15.79 43.97
C GLY A 36 -24.08 14.29 44.26
N ASN A 37 -23.66 13.97 45.49
CA ASN A 37 -24.03 12.86 46.38
C ASN A 37 -23.97 11.40 45.91
N ALA A 38 -23.13 10.68 46.64
CA ALA A 38 -23.02 9.25 46.70
C ALA A 38 -24.26 8.59 47.36
N THR A 39 -24.76 7.52 46.74
CA THR A 39 -25.49 6.48 47.43
C THR A 39 -25.06 5.11 46.90
N ALA A 40 -24.53 4.30 47.76
CA ALA A 40 -24.04 2.97 47.44
C ALA A 40 -25.21 1.99 47.20
N LEU A 41 -25.10 1.14 46.18
CA LEU A 41 -25.93 -0.01 45.92
C LEU A 41 -25.05 -1.27 45.80
N PRO A 42 -25.56 -2.46 46.16
CA PRO A 42 -24.78 -3.65 46.47
C PRO A 42 -24.27 -4.39 45.21
N PRO A 43 -23.30 -5.31 45.33
CA PRO A 43 -22.68 -5.99 44.20
C PRO A 43 -23.60 -7.05 43.60
N SER A 44 -23.99 -6.90 42.34
CA SER A 44 -24.60 -7.97 41.57
C SER A 44 -23.50 -8.73 40.82
N SER A 45 -23.33 -9.98 41.24
CA SER A 45 -22.51 -10.98 40.55
C SER A 45 -23.17 -11.40 39.24
N GLY A 46 -22.55 -11.04 38.14
CA GLY A 46 -22.97 -11.47 36.82
C GLY A 46 -21.97 -11.01 35.80
N THR A 47 -20.91 -11.80 35.56
CA THR A 47 -20.01 -11.62 34.43
C THR A 47 -20.79 -11.72 33.13
N PRO A 48 -20.86 -10.67 32.31
CA PRO A 48 -21.38 -10.80 30.96
C PRO A 48 -20.40 -11.66 30.16
N LYS A 49 -20.84 -12.83 29.72
CA LYS A 49 -20.15 -13.54 28.64
C LYS A 49 -20.14 -12.64 27.42
N VAL A 50 -19.01 -12.02 27.18
CA VAL A 50 -18.72 -11.33 25.89
C VAL A 50 -18.76 -12.42 24.83
N ARG A 51 -19.84 -12.42 24.05
CA ARG A 51 -19.97 -13.21 22.84
C ARG A 51 -18.88 -12.69 21.91
N PRO A 52 -17.98 -13.53 21.36
CA PRO A 52 -17.05 -13.05 20.35
C PRO A 52 -17.87 -12.48 19.21
N ALA A 53 -17.59 -11.25 18.82
CA ALA A 53 -18.10 -10.66 17.60
C ALA A 53 -17.59 -11.56 16.46
N THR A 54 -18.47 -12.35 15.88
CA THR A 54 -18.20 -13.05 14.62
C THR A 54 -18.01 -11.96 13.57
N SER A 55 -16.76 -11.68 13.22
CA SER A 55 -16.47 -10.98 11.96
C SER A 55 -17.00 -11.91 10.87
N SER A 56 -18.11 -11.55 10.24
CA SER A 56 -18.63 -12.29 9.09
C SER A 56 -17.61 -12.12 7.97
N SER A 57 -16.80 -13.13 7.73
CA SER A 57 -15.96 -13.21 6.55
C SER A 57 -16.87 -13.15 5.33
N VAL A 58 -16.45 -12.38 4.30
CA VAL A 58 -17.15 -12.29 3.02
C VAL A 58 -17.33 -13.71 2.45
N SER A 59 -18.58 -14.09 2.13
CA SER A 59 -18.90 -15.44 1.68
C SER A 59 -18.69 -15.60 0.15
N ASP A 60 -18.64 -16.85 -0.31
CA ASP A 60 -18.59 -17.16 -1.75
C ASP A 60 -19.80 -16.63 -2.49
N ALA A 61 -20.97 -16.63 -1.84
CA ALA A 61 -22.19 -16.07 -2.40
C ALA A 61 -22.08 -14.54 -2.62
N ASP A 62 -21.42 -13.82 -1.68
CA ASP A 62 -21.17 -12.38 -1.82
C ASP A 62 -20.26 -12.09 -3.02
N PHE A 63 -19.20 -12.88 -3.22
CA PHE A 63 -18.34 -12.77 -4.39
C PHE A 63 -19.09 -13.04 -5.69
N ALA A 64 -19.94 -14.06 -5.74
CA ALA A 64 -20.74 -14.37 -6.93
C ALA A 64 -21.71 -13.24 -7.28
N LEU A 65 -22.40 -12.69 -6.28
CA LEU A 65 -23.30 -11.53 -6.47
C LEU A 65 -22.55 -10.29 -6.92
N HIS A 66 -21.36 -10.07 -6.37
CA HIS A 66 -20.50 -8.95 -6.76
C HIS A 66 -20.06 -9.05 -8.21
N VAL A 67 -19.59 -10.23 -8.65
CA VAL A 67 -19.24 -10.49 -10.06
C VAL A 67 -20.41 -10.23 -11.00
N GLU A 68 -21.62 -10.67 -10.67
CA GLU A 68 -22.80 -10.41 -11.49
C GLU A 68 -23.16 -8.92 -11.54
N ARG A 69 -22.92 -8.17 -10.46
CA ARG A 69 -23.06 -6.71 -10.46
C ARG A 69 -22.06 -6.06 -11.41
N LEU A 70 -20.78 -6.44 -11.34
CA LEU A 70 -19.72 -5.92 -12.19
C LEU A 70 -20.00 -6.19 -13.68
N LYS A 71 -20.42 -7.40 -14.05
CA LYS A 71 -20.81 -7.72 -15.42
C LYS A 71 -21.92 -6.82 -15.96
N ARG A 72 -22.96 -6.54 -15.13
CA ARG A 72 -24.02 -5.61 -15.50
C ARG A 72 -23.51 -4.17 -15.69
N GLU A 73 -22.61 -3.74 -14.82
CA GLU A 73 -22.02 -2.40 -14.90
C GLU A 73 -21.15 -2.23 -16.14
N ILE A 74 -20.26 -3.19 -16.41
CA ILE A 74 -19.45 -3.24 -17.64
C ILE A 74 -20.35 -3.20 -18.88
N LYS A 75 -21.39 -4.04 -18.91
CA LYS A 75 -22.35 -4.04 -20.02
C LYS A 75 -23.03 -2.69 -20.20
N LYS A 76 -23.42 -2.04 -19.10
CA LYS A 76 -24.10 -0.75 -19.15
C LYS A 76 -23.19 0.40 -19.59
N LYS A 77 -21.96 0.45 -19.08
CA LYS A 77 -21.05 1.59 -19.26
C LYS A 77 -20.06 1.44 -20.42
N VAL A 78 -19.80 0.21 -20.87
CA VAL A 78 -18.77 -0.09 -21.87
C VAL A 78 -19.35 -0.89 -23.05
N THR A 79 -19.57 -2.19 -22.88
CA THR A 79 -19.86 -3.10 -24.00
C THR A 79 -21.25 -2.89 -24.60
N GLY A 80 -22.21 -2.33 -23.88
CA GLY A 80 -23.53 -1.99 -24.41
C GLY A 80 -23.57 -0.64 -25.16
N LEU A 81 -22.52 0.17 -25.05
CA LEU A 81 -22.40 1.47 -25.72
C LEU A 81 -21.56 1.39 -27.01
N ASP A 82 -20.63 0.42 -27.07
CA ASP A 82 -19.72 0.22 -28.18
C ASP A 82 -19.68 -1.27 -28.56
N PRO A 83 -20.27 -1.65 -29.73
CA PRO A 83 -20.24 -3.04 -30.20
C PRO A 83 -18.84 -3.60 -30.46
N HIS A 84 -17.83 -2.73 -30.56
CA HIS A 84 -16.42 -3.09 -30.73
C HIS A 84 -15.61 -3.00 -29.43
N ALA A 85 -16.28 -2.74 -28.29
CA ALA A 85 -15.60 -2.73 -27.00
C ALA A 85 -14.99 -4.11 -26.70
N PRO A 86 -13.83 -4.12 -26.02
CA PRO A 86 -13.22 -5.39 -25.63
C PRO A 86 -14.13 -6.15 -24.66
N GLU A 87 -14.08 -7.48 -24.72
CA GLU A 87 -14.67 -8.33 -23.71
C GLU A 87 -13.87 -8.24 -22.42
N PHE A 88 -14.56 -8.12 -21.28
CA PHE A 88 -13.90 -8.13 -19.97
C PHE A 88 -13.99 -9.51 -19.35
N SER A 89 -12.84 -10.00 -18.90
CA SER A 89 -12.72 -11.23 -18.11
C SER A 89 -12.67 -10.90 -16.61
N LEU A 90 -13.37 -11.72 -15.81
CA LEU A 90 -13.43 -11.57 -14.35
C LEU A 90 -12.99 -12.87 -13.67
N VAL A 91 -12.08 -12.76 -12.70
CA VAL A 91 -11.57 -13.88 -11.90
C VAL A 91 -11.69 -13.53 -10.42
N ILE A 92 -12.30 -14.41 -9.63
CA ILE A 92 -12.34 -14.27 -8.17
C ILE A 92 -11.00 -14.77 -7.62
N GLN A 93 -10.22 -13.86 -7.07
CA GLN A 93 -8.97 -14.15 -6.34
C GLN A 93 -9.05 -13.51 -4.96
N LYS A 94 -9.70 -14.18 -4.02
CA LYS A 94 -9.97 -13.63 -2.68
C LYS A 94 -8.73 -13.03 -2.02
N PRO A 95 -8.88 -11.85 -1.38
CA PRO A 95 -10.11 -11.09 -1.12
C PRO A 95 -10.54 -10.16 -2.27
N PHE A 96 -9.98 -10.35 -3.48
CA PHE A 96 -10.20 -9.50 -4.64
C PHE A 96 -11.07 -10.17 -5.71
N VAL A 97 -11.66 -9.33 -6.57
CA VAL A 97 -12.10 -9.70 -7.92
C VAL A 97 -11.17 -9.01 -8.90
N VAL A 98 -10.52 -9.79 -9.78
CA VAL A 98 -9.60 -9.28 -10.81
C VAL A 98 -10.39 -9.17 -12.12
N ILE A 99 -10.37 -7.98 -12.71
CA ILE A 99 -11.11 -7.63 -13.92
C ILE A 99 -10.12 -7.09 -14.95
N SER A 100 -10.18 -7.54 -16.20
CA SER A 100 -9.33 -7.00 -17.26
C SER A 100 -10.00 -7.12 -18.64
N ASP A 101 -9.56 -6.24 -19.54
CA ASP A 101 -9.87 -6.29 -20.98
C ASP A 101 -8.80 -7.06 -21.79
N GLU A 102 -7.93 -7.80 -21.10
CA GLU A 102 -7.03 -8.79 -21.68
C GLU A 102 -7.73 -10.14 -21.94
N THR A 103 -6.99 -11.09 -22.51
CA THR A 103 -7.50 -12.46 -22.69
C THR A 103 -7.78 -13.11 -21.32
N LYS A 104 -8.75 -14.03 -21.29
CA LYS A 104 -9.10 -14.78 -20.08
C LYS A 104 -7.89 -15.49 -19.47
N GLN A 105 -6.98 -16.00 -20.31
CA GLN A 105 -5.74 -16.63 -19.84
C GLN A 105 -4.83 -15.62 -19.15
N ALA A 106 -4.61 -14.44 -19.72
CA ALA A 106 -3.76 -13.40 -19.11
C ALA A 106 -4.32 -12.95 -17.75
N VAL A 107 -5.66 -12.75 -17.66
CA VAL A 107 -6.29 -12.40 -16.38
C VAL A 107 -6.10 -13.48 -15.32
N GLN A 108 -6.20 -14.76 -15.69
CA GLN A 108 -5.93 -15.86 -14.77
C GLN A 108 -4.46 -15.90 -14.33
N GLU A 109 -3.53 -15.65 -15.24
CA GLU A 109 -2.10 -15.57 -14.93
C GLU A 109 -1.79 -14.41 -13.98
N HIS A 110 -2.39 -13.24 -14.16
CA HIS A 110 -2.27 -12.11 -13.21
C HIS A 110 -2.88 -12.43 -11.85
N ALA A 111 -4.08 -13.02 -11.84
CA ALA A 111 -4.78 -13.38 -10.60
C ALA A 111 -3.99 -14.40 -9.77
N GLU A 112 -3.44 -15.44 -10.39
CA GLU A 112 -2.70 -16.49 -9.69
C GLU A 112 -1.23 -16.11 -9.47
N GLY A 113 -0.54 -15.66 -10.52
CA GLY A 113 0.90 -15.42 -10.52
C GLY A 113 1.30 -14.14 -9.79
N THR A 114 0.45 -13.12 -9.76
CA THR A 114 0.78 -11.85 -9.08
C THR A 114 -0.08 -11.65 -7.85
N VAL A 115 -1.43 -11.59 -8.01
CA VAL A 115 -2.32 -11.24 -6.89
C VAL A 115 -2.28 -12.29 -5.79
N LYS A 116 -2.57 -13.56 -6.14
CA LYS A 116 -2.54 -14.65 -5.14
C LYS A 116 -1.17 -14.79 -4.49
N TRP A 117 -0.12 -14.78 -5.29
CA TRP A 117 1.25 -14.88 -4.80
C TRP A 117 1.56 -13.76 -3.79
N ALA A 118 1.29 -12.50 -4.14
CA ALA A 118 1.54 -11.36 -3.25
C ALA A 118 0.72 -11.46 -1.96
N VAL A 119 -0.58 -11.76 -2.08
CA VAL A 119 -1.48 -11.94 -0.92
C VAL A 119 -0.95 -13.02 0.02
N ASP A 120 -0.62 -14.20 -0.51
CA ASP A 120 -0.13 -15.32 0.31
C ASP A 120 1.14 -14.94 1.08
N ARG A 121 2.10 -14.25 0.43
CA ARG A 121 3.37 -13.82 1.04
C ARG A 121 3.17 -12.69 2.05
N LEU A 122 2.36 -11.68 1.72
CA LEU A 122 2.04 -10.58 2.63
C LEU A 122 1.30 -11.06 3.88
N LYS A 123 0.38 -12.01 3.73
CA LYS A 123 -0.31 -12.62 4.88
C LYS A 123 0.63 -13.43 5.75
N GLN A 124 1.57 -14.16 5.16
CA GLN A 124 2.56 -14.92 5.91
C GLN A 124 3.47 -14.01 6.75
N ASP A 125 3.90 -12.88 6.19
CA ASP A 125 4.92 -12.04 6.81
C ASP A 125 4.34 -10.93 7.71
N PHE A 126 3.19 -10.31 7.31
CA PHE A 126 2.69 -9.09 7.94
C PHE A 126 1.22 -9.13 8.33
N PHE A 127 0.32 -9.61 7.46
CA PHE A 127 -1.11 -9.30 7.51
C PHE A 127 -1.99 -10.53 7.76
N PRO A 128 -2.26 -10.91 9.01
CA PRO A 128 -3.08 -12.09 9.28
C PRO A 128 -4.55 -11.95 8.85
N ASN A 129 -5.07 -10.72 8.73
CA ASN A 129 -6.47 -10.47 8.42
C ASN A 129 -6.64 -10.00 6.98
N ASP A 130 -7.64 -10.53 6.28
CA ASP A 130 -8.07 -10.03 4.99
C ASP A 130 -8.80 -8.68 5.12
N PRO A 131 -8.82 -7.84 4.09
CA PRO A 131 -9.75 -6.72 3.99
C PRO A 131 -11.19 -7.17 4.23
N LYS A 132 -11.98 -6.33 4.93
CA LYS A 132 -13.34 -6.68 5.34
C LYS A 132 -14.37 -6.64 4.21
N GLU A 133 -14.00 -6.04 3.10
CA GLU A 133 -14.86 -5.84 1.94
C GLU A 133 -14.22 -6.45 0.70
N ILE A 134 -15.05 -6.76 -0.31
CA ILE A 134 -14.55 -7.15 -1.63
C ILE A 134 -13.96 -5.92 -2.30
N LEU A 135 -12.74 -6.06 -2.78
CA LEU A 135 -12.03 -5.02 -3.51
C LEU A 135 -11.85 -5.46 -4.96
N ASP A 136 -11.99 -4.52 -5.89
CA ASP A 136 -11.81 -4.78 -7.30
C ASP A 136 -10.40 -4.43 -7.75
N ILE A 137 -9.78 -5.29 -8.56
CA ILE A 137 -8.53 -5.02 -9.26
C ILE A 137 -8.82 -4.93 -10.75
N TRP A 138 -8.82 -3.71 -11.29
CA TRP A 138 -9.01 -3.45 -12.71
C TRP A 138 -7.66 -3.35 -13.39
N LEU A 139 -7.36 -4.30 -14.25
CA LEU A 139 -6.13 -4.37 -15.04
C LEU A 139 -6.46 -4.02 -16.49
N PHE A 140 -6.10 -2.83 -16.91
CA PHE A 140 -6.26 -2.40 -18.31
C PHE A 140 -4.99 -2.70 -19.08
N LYS A 141 -5.14 -3.33 -20.23
CA LYS A 141 -4.05 -3.92 -21.01
C LYS A 141 -2.95 -2.95 -21.46
N ASP A 142 -3.30 -1.67 -21.66
CA ASP A 142 -2.39 -0.61 -22.13
C ASP A 142 -2.86 0.78 -21.66
N ALA A 143 -2.02 1.80 -21.88
CA ALA A 143 -2.29 3.17 -21.47
C ALA A 143 -3.60 3.72 -22.07
N SER A 144 -3.91 3.42 -23.33
CA SER A 144 -5.13 3.90 -24.00
C SER A 144 -6.39 3.30 -23.38
N SER A 145 -6.35 2.00 -23.09
CA SER A 145 -7.43 1.30 -22.39
C SER A 145 -7.61 1.83 -20.98
N TYR A 146 -6.51 2.04 -20.25
CA TYR A 146 -6.52 2.57 -18.90
C TYR A 146 -7.19 3.94 -18.82
N GLU A 147 -6.76 4.91 -19.65
CA GLU A 147 -7.33 6.26 -19.68
C GLU A 147 -8.83 6.23 -20.08
N LYS A 148 -9.16 5.49 -21.15
CA LYS A 148 -10.55 5.37 -21.64
C LYS A 148 -11.48 4.78 -20.58
N HIS A 149 -11.10 3.67 -19.98
CA HIS A 149 -11.98 2.94 -19.08
C HIS A 149 -12.00 3.52 -17.66
N ALA A 150 -10.92 4.16 -17.19
CA ALA A 150 -10.97 4.95 -15.96
C ALA A 150 -12.04 6.05 -16.06
N GLN A 151 -12.08 6.77 -17.18
CA GLN A 151 -13.12 7.79 -17.41
C GLN A 151 -14.52 7.19 -17.55
N LEU A 152 -14.69 6.10 -18.32
CA LEU A 152 -16.01 5.50 -18.56
C LEU A 152 -16.62 4.82 -17.33
N LEU A 153 -15.80 4.07 -16.59
CA LEU A 153 -16.26 3.26 -15.47
C LEU A 153 -16.36 4.07 -14.17
N PHE A 154 -15.41 4.97 -13.93
CA PHE A 154 -15.24 5.66 -12.65
C PHE A 154 -15.45 7.18 -12.73
N GLY A 155 -15.41 7.77 -13.93
CA GLY A 155 -15.43 9.22 -14.13
C GLY A 155 -14.09 9.87 -13.81
N ASP A 156 -13.03 9.08 -13.64
CA ASP A 156 -11.71 9.54 -13.23
C ASP A 156 -10.84 9.91 -14.46
N THR A 157 -10.01 10.92 -14.30
CA THR A 157 -8.90 11.21 -15.22
C THR A 157 -7.60 10.84 -14.53
N PRO A 158 -6.95 9.73 -14.94
CA PRO A 158 -5.71 9.31 -14.30
C PRO A 158 -4.62 10.36 -14.39
N THR A 159 -3.93 10.61 -13.27
CA THR A 159 -2.79 11.54 -13.19
C THR A 159 -1.45 10.82 -13.26
N THR A 160 -1.47 9.49 -13.31
CA THR A 160 -0.30 8.60 -13.33
C THR A 160 -0.45 7.57 -14.44
N PRO A 161 0.62 7.21 -15.15
CA PRO A 161 0.57 6.19 -16.19
C PRO A 161 0.52 4.75 -15.64
N TYR A 162 0.68 4.56 -14.32
CA TYR A 162 0.84 3.25 -13.70
C TYR A 162 -0.47 2.66 -13.19
N GLY A 163 -1.13 3.37 -12.31
CA GLY A 163 -2.34 2.97 -11.60
C GLY A 163 -2.53 3.76 -10.32
N TYR A 164 -3.65 3.52 -9.65
CA TYR A 164 -3.99 4.14 -8.37
C TYR A 164 -5.05 3.34 -7.63
N TYR A 165 -5.09 3.49 -6.31
CA TYR A 165 -6.20 3.01 -5.49
C TYR A 165 -7.29 4.08 -5.38
N SER A 166 -8.52 3.72 -5.68
CA SER A 166 -9.70 4.56 -5.48
C SER A 166 -10.50 4.08 -4.27
N SER A 167 -10.40 4.81 -3.15
CA SER A 167 -11.18 4.53 -1.95
C SER A 167 -12.68 4.71 -2.16
N ALA A 168 -13.09 5.64 -3.03
CA ALA A 168 -14.48 5.88 -3.39
C ALA A 168 -15.11 4.69 -4.12
N HIS A 169 -14.34 4.04 -4.98
CA HIS A 169 -14.79 2.89 -5.78
C HIS A 169 -14.34 1.55 -5.17
N LYS A 170 -13.50 1.57 -4.12
CA LYS A 170 -12.88 0.39 -3.50
C LYS A 170 -12.18 -0.49 -4.54
N ALA A 171 -11.40 0.16 -5.39
CA ALA A 171 -10.79 -0.45 -6.55
C ALA A 171 -9.34 -0.01 -6.74
N LEU A 172 -8.50 -0.96 -7.11
CA LEU A 172 -7.20 -0.73 -7.70
C LEU A 172 -7.40 -0.63 -9.22
N ILE A 173 -7.01 0.49 -9.82
CA ILE A 173 -7.24 0.82 -11.23
C ILE A 173 -5.89 0.96 -11.90
N MET A 174 -5.49 -0.02 -12.73
CA MET A 174 -4.10 -0.24 -13.13
C MET A 174 -3.92 -0.29 -14.65
N ASN A 175 -2.84 0.32 -15.13
CA ASN A 175 -2.27 0.02 -16.45
C ASN A 175 -1.28 -1.14 -16.32
N ILE A 176 -1.67 -2.36 -16.68
CA ILE A 176 -0.84 -3.56 -16.47
C ILE A 176 0.38 -3.62 -17.42
N GLU A 177 0.37 -2.89 -18.53
CA GLU A 177 1.52 -2.77 -19.42
C GLU A 177 2.78 -2.28 -18.70
N THR A 178 2.61 -1.50 -17.63
CA THR A 178 3.72 -0.98 -16.82
C THR A 178 4.36 -2.02 -15.89
N GLY A 179 3.75 -3.20 -15.79
CA GLY A 179 4.24 -4.35 -15.02
C GLY A 179 3.52 -4.55 -13.68
N GLY A 180 3.68 -5.76 -13.13
CA GLY A 180 2.99 -6.19 -11.89
C GLY A 180 3.50 -5.56 -10.60
N GLY A 181 4.63 -4.86 -10.61
CA GLY A 181 5.22 -4.29 -9.40
C GLY A 181 4.34 -3.22 -8.75
N THR A 182 3.74 -2.33 -9.54
CA THR A 182 2.79 -1.33 -9.03
C THR A 182 1.56 -2.02 -8.44
N LEU A 183 1.09 -3.11 -9.04
CA LEU A 183 -0.03 -3.88 -8.50
C LEU A 183 0.29 -4.44 -7.11
N VAL A 184 1.50 -4.97 -6.88
CA VAL A 184 1.91 -5.45 -5.54
C VAL A 184 1.96 -4.31 -4.53
N HIS A 185 2.47 -3.13 -4.93
CA HIS A 185 2.44 -1.91 -4.11
C HIS A 185 1.01 -1.59 -3.64
N GLU A 186 0.07 -1.51 -4.58
CA GLU A 186 -1.32 -1.16 -4.28
C GLU A 186 -2.05 -2.22 -3.45
N ILE A 187 -1.68 -3.51 -3.55
CA ILE A 187 -2.22 -4.59 -2.71
C ILE A 187 -1.82 -4.42 -1.24
N VAL A 188 -0.67 -3.84 -0.94
CA VAL A 188 -0.24 -3.59 0.46
C VAL A 188 -1.22 -2.70 1.20
N HIS A 189 -1.76 -1.66 0.57
CA HIS A 189 -2.58 -0.65 1.25
C HIS A 189 -3.87 -1.19 1.88
N PRO A 190 -4.74 -1.94 1.20
CA PRO A 190 -5.94 -2.48 1.82
C PRO A 190 -5.63 -3.51 2.92
N PHE A 191 -4.53 -4.25 2.81
CA PHE A 191 -4.07 -5.12 3.88
C PHE A 191 -3.52 -4.33 5.08
N MET A 192 -2.78 -3.24 4.83
CA MET A 192 -2.34 -2.33 5.88
C MET A 192 -3.53 -1.70 6.59
N GLU A 193 -4.53 -1.23 5.87
CA GLU A 193 -5.76 -0.67 6.45
C GLU A 193 -6.51 -1.69 7.33
N ALA A 194 -6.58 -2.95 6.89
CA ALA A 194 -7.26 -4.01 7.64
C ALA A 194 -6.51 -4.45 8.91
N ASN A 195 -5.18 -4.36 8.91
CA ASN A 195 -4.32 -4.88 9.98
C ASN A 195 -3.68 -3.80 10.85
N PHE A 196 -3.38 -2.63 10.30
CA PHE A 196 -2.77 -1.51 11.01
C PHE A 196 -3.34 -0.16 10.50
N PRO A 197 -4.63 0.16 10.76
CA PRO A 197 -5.30 1.35 10.21
C PRO A 197 -4.68 2.69 10.66
N ALA A 198 -3.93 2.71 11.76
CA ALA A 198 -3.19 3.88 12.25
C ALA A 198 -1.75 3.95 11.71
N CYS A 199 -1.39 3.14 10.73
CA CYS A 199 -0.04 3.13 10.15
C CYS A 199 0.29 4.51 9.54
N PRO A 200 1.42 5.14 9.93
CA PRO A 200 1.80 6.42 9.34
C PRO A 200 2.22 6.27 7.87
N PRO A 201 2.12 7.36 7.07
CA PRO A 201 2.39 7.33 5.63
C PRO A 201 3.76 6.73 5.28
N TRP A 202 4.81 7.08 6.03
CA TRP A 202 6.15 6.60 5.72
C TRP A 202 6.29 5.07 5.73
N LEU A 203 5.62 4.37 6.66
CA LEU A 203 5.69 2.91 6.70
C LEU A 203 4.74 2.27 5.68
N ASN A 204 3.54 2.83 5.52
CA ASN A 204 2.57 2.37 4.53
C ASN A 204 3.16 2.44 3.12
N GLU A 205 3.70 3.59 2.74
CA GLU A 205 4.33 3.80 1.44
C GLU A 205 5.71 3.14 1.33
N GLY A 206 6.44 3.11 2.44
CA GLY A 206 7.74 2.42 2.49
C GLY A 206 7.64 0.94 2.20
N LEU A 207 6.62 0.27 2.76
CA LEU A 207 6.36 -1.14 2.53
C LEU A 207 5.78 -1.38 1.12
N GLY A 208 4.78 -0.61 0.69
CA GLY A 208 4.26 -0.67 -0.68
C GLY A 208 5.37 -0.48 -1.71
N SER A 209 6.15 0.59 -1.58
CA SER A 209 7.27 0.88 -2.48
C SER A 209 8.39 -0.17 -2.43
N LEU A 210 8.62 -0.83 -1.29
CA LEU A 210 9.59 -1.91 -1.18
C LEU A 210 9.26 -3.03 -2.15
N TYR A 211 7.98 -3.35 -2.27
CA TYR A 211 7.50 -4.47 -3.09
C TYR A 211 7.15 -4.11 -4.53
N GLU A 212 7.40 -2.85 -4.98
CA GLU A 212 7.38 -2.50 -6.42
C GLU A 212 8.37 -3.35 -7.25
N GLN A 213 9.45 -3.78 -6.64
CA GLN A 213 10.41 -4.71 -7.21
C GLN A 213 10.67 -5.79 -6.17
N CYS A 214 10.03 -6.94 -6.32
CA CYS A 214 10.09 -8.01 -5.33
C CYS A 214 10.10 -9.40 -5.97
N GLY A 215 10.31 -10.40 -5.14
CA GLY A 215 10.27 -11.81 -5.50
C GLY A 215 10.13 -12.71 -4.28
N ASP A 216 10.26 -14.01 -4.49
CA ASP A 216 10.26 -15.00 -3.42
C ASP A 216 11.68 -15.24 -2.90
N ALA A 217 11.83 -15.28 -1.59
CA ALA A 217 13.04 -15.72 -0.92
C ALA A 217 12.64 -16.67 0.22
N ASP A 218 12.88 -17.95 0.04
CA ASP A 218 12.57 -19.02 1.00
C ASP A 218 11.11 -19.03 1.48
N GLY A 219 10.17 -18.70 0.59
CA GLY A 219 8.75 -18.63 0.88
C GLY A 219 8.28 -17.30 1.44
N HIS A 220 9.13 -16.29 1.55
CA HIS A 220 8.84 -14.95 2.04
C HIS A 220 8.87 -13.92 0.91
N ILE A 221 8.12 -12.82 1.05
CA ILE A 221 8.21 -11.71 0.10
C ILE A 221 9.51 -10.94 0.36
N HIS A 222 10.28 -10.72 -0.70
CA HIS A 222 11.57 -10.03 -0.61
C HIS A 222 11.66 -8.90 -1.64
N GLY A 223 11.87 -7.68 -1.14
CA GLY A 223 12.05 -6.51 -2.00
C GLY A 223 13.50 -6.36 -2.45
N PHE A 224 13.68 -6.02 -3.73
CA PHE A 224 14.99 -5.76 -4.34
C PHE A 224 15.23 -4.26 -4.52
N THR A 225 16.47 -3.87 -4.87
CA THR A 225 16.75 -2.49 -5.29
C THR A 225 15.99 -2.16 -6.58
N ASN A 226 15.49 -0.91 -6.70
CA ASN A 226 14.68 -0.51 -7.84
C ASN A 226 15.09 0.86 -8.41
N TRP A 227 14.32 1.34 -9.35
CA TRP A 227 14.49 2.60 -10.08
C TRP A 227 14.53 3.87 -9.21
N ARG A 228 14.03 3.82 -7.95
CA ARG A 228 14.09 4.95 -7.01
C ARG A 228 15.49 5.20 -6.45
N LEU A 229 16.39 4.18 -6.50
CA LEU A 229 17.73 4.27 -5.92
C LEU A 229 18.58 5.42 -6.45
N PRO A 230 18.73 5.64 -7.77
CA PRO A 230 19.55 6.74 -8.26
C PRO A 230 19.06 8.12 -7.81
N GLY A 231 17.74 8.30 -7.68
CA GLY A 231 17.12 9.53 -7.16
C GLY A 231 17.52 9.78 -5.70
N LEU A 232 17.36 8.77 -4.85
CA LEU A 232 17.74 8.85 -3.44
C LEU A 232 19.24 9.10 -3.26
N GLN A 233 20.09 8.41 -4.03
CA GLN A 233 21.54 8.63 -3.97
C GLN A 233 21.93 10.06 -4.37
N ARG A 234 21.22 10.70 -5.30
CA ARG A 234 21.43 12.13 -5.63
C ARG A 234 21.00 13.01 -4.45
N ALA A 235 19.80 12.79 -3.89
CA ALA A 235 19.30 13.55 -2.76
C ALA A 235 20.22 13.46 -1.53
N ILE A 236 20.80 12.28 -1.26
CA ILE A 236 21.80 12.11 -0.19
C ILE A 236 23.03 13.00 -0.44
N ARG A 237 23.58 12.99 -1.67
CA ARG A 237 24.76 13.82 -2.00
C ARG A 237 24.46 15.33 -1.91
N SER A 238 23.22 15.72 -2.23
CA SER A 238 22.73 17.10 -2.12
C SER A 238 22.29 17.49 -0.71
N LYS A 239 22.30 16.55 0.26
CA LYS A 239 21.84 16.74 1.65
C LYS A 239 20.36 17.16 1.75
N GLU A 240 19.54 16.67 0.84
CA GLU A 240 18.11 16.96 0.76
C GLU A 240 17.25 15.92 1.50
N VAL A 241 17.84 14.82 1.98
CA VAL A 241 17.12 13.74 2.66
C VAL A 241 16.83 14.15 4.11
N PRO A 242 15.56 14.16 4.56
CA PRO A 242 15.20 14.52 5.92
C PRO A 242 15.77 13.57 6.96
N SER A 243 15.76 14.01 8.24
CA SER A 243 16.10 13.11 9.35
C SER A 243 15.04 11.99 9.46
N PHE A 244 15.39 10.86 10.08
CA PHE A 244 14.39 9.81 10.33
C PHE A 244 13.30 10.29 11.30
N LYS A 245 13.61 11.21 12.20
CA LYS A 245 12.64 11.83 13.09
C LYS A 245 11.61 12.64 12.30
N ASP A 246 12.08 13.44 11.35
CA ASP A 246 11.20 14.25 10.49
C ASP A 246 10.38 13.35 9.55
N LEU A 247 11.01 12.40 8.84
CA LEU A 247 10.32 11.46 7.97
C LEU A 247 9.18 10.73 8.68
N THR A 248 9.46 10.18 9.86
CA THR A 248 8.47 9.38 10.60
C THR A 248 7.34 10.23 11.19
N ALA A 249 7.58 11.53 11.41
CA ALA A 249 6.60 12.47 11.94
C ALA A 249 5.75 13.16 10.87
N MET A 250 6.05 12.96 9.58
CA MET A 250 5.27 13.56 8.49
C MET A 250 3.83 13.05 8.50
N ASP A 251 2.88 13.98 8.47
CA ASP A 251 1.49 13.66 8.16
C ASP A 251 1.30 13.38 6.66
N ALA A 252 0.09 13.04 6.26
CA ALA A 252 -0.22 12.73 4.87
C ALA A 252 0.07 13.92 3.93
N ASN A 253 -0.22 15.16 4.36
CA ASN A 253 0.03 16.32 3.53
C ASN A 253 1.53 16.54 3.29
N ALA A 254 2.34 16.53 4.35
CA ALA A 254 3.79 16.69 4.25
C ALA A 254 4.43 15.55 3.46
N PHE A 255 3.96 14.32 3.65
CA PHE A 255 4.52 13.17 2.95
C PHE A 255 4.21 13.16 1.45
N TYR A 256 2.93 13.43 1.05
CA TYR A 256 2.48 13.27 -0.33
C TYR A 256 2.62 14.53 -1.19
N ASN A 257 2.39 15.73 -0.64
CA ASN A 257 2.25 16.94 -1.44
C ASN A 257 3.51 17.82 -1.47
N GLU A 258 4.40 17.68 -0.48
CA GLU A 258 5.62 18.47 -0.40
C GLU A 258 6.85 17.72 -0.95
N ASP A 259 6.67 16.45 -1.33
CA ASP A 259 7.75 15.59 -1.77
C ASP A 259 7.97 15.61 -3.28
N LYS A 260 9.23 15.57 -3.68
CA LYS A 260 9.70 15.35 -5.05
C LYS A 260 10.13 13.88 -5.29
N GLY A 261 9.57 12.93 -4.55
CA GLY A 261 9.90 11.50 -4.60
C GLY A 261 11.01 11.08 -3.62
N VAL A 262 11.55 11.99 -2.79
CA VAL A 262 12.60 11.69 -1.82
C VAL A 262 12.03 10.95 -0.62
N ASN A 263 10.87 11.37 -0.09
CA ASN A 263 10.21 10.72 1.05
C ASN A 263 9.88 9.25 0.75
N TYR A 264 9.27 8.98 -0.41
CA TYR A 264 9.00 7.62 -0.88
C TYR A 264 10.28 6.79 -0.98
N ALA A 265 11.32 7.36 -1.59
CA ALA A 265 12.60 6.67 -1.77
C ALA A 265 13.28 6.42 -0.42
N GLN A 266 13.28 7.39 0.51
CA GLN A 266 13.85 7.23 1.84
C GLN A 266 13.09 6.18 2.64
N ALA A 267 11.75 6.24 2.69
CA ALA A 267 10.90 5.29 3.38
C ALA A 267 11.11 3.85 2.84
N ARG A 268 11.10 3.70 1.51
CA ARG A 268 11.40 2.43 0.84
C ARG A 268 12.75 1.86 1.24
N TYR A 269 13.82 2.67 1.17
CA TYR A 269 15.17 2.18 1.45
C TYR A 269 15.47 2.05 2.95
N LEU A 270 14.65 2.65 3.82
CA LEU A 270 14.63 2.32 5.24
C LEU A 270 14.01 0.94 5.46
N CYS A 271 12.87 0.64 4.85
CA CYS A 271 12.27 -0.70 4.88
C CYS A 271 13.20 -1.76 4.26
N TYR A 272 13.86 -1.45 3.14
CA TYR A 272 14.87 -2.30 2.52
C TYR A 272 16.03 -2.60 3.49
N TYR A 273 16.56 -1.57 4.17
CA TYR A 273 17.62 -1.74 5.16
C TYR A 273 17.18 -2.66 6.31
N LEU A 274 15.97 -2.46 6.84
CA LEU A 274 15.39 -3.32 7.89
C LEU A 274 15.21 -4.76 7.40
N GLN A 275 14.80 -4.95 6.14
CA GLN A 275 14.71 -6.27 5.51
C GLN A 275 16.07 -6.95 5.41
N GLN A 276 17.10 -6.24 4.94
CA GLN A 276 18.46 -6.78 4.81
C GLN A 276 19.08 -7.14 6.17
N LYS A 277 18.67 -6.43 7.23
CA LYS A 277 18.99 -6.78 8.63
C LYS A 277 18.18 -7.95 9.20
N GLY A 278 17.18 -8.45 8.46
CA GLY A 278 16.28 -9.50 8.94
C GLY A 278 15.34 -9.06 10.06
N VAL A 279 15.08 -7.75 10.20
CA VAL A 279 14.28 -7.21 11.30
C VAL A 279 13.01 -6.47 10.87
N LEU A 280 12.69 -6.40 9.57
CA LEU A 280 11.54 -5.66 9.05
C LEU A 280 10.21 -6.17 9.62
N VAL A 281 9.97 -7.47 9.57
CA VAL A 281 8.74 -8.09 10.10
C VAL A 281 8.62 -7.86 11.61
N LYS A 282 9.72 -8.03 12.35
CA LYS A 282 9.76 -7.76 13.79
C LYS A 282 9.47 -6.29 14.09
N PHE A 283 10.03 -5.37 13.30
CA PHE A 283 9.77 -3.94 13.43
C PHE A 283 8.27 -3.65 13.24
N TYR A 284 7.65 -4.15 12.16
CA TYR A 284 6.22 -3.99 11.91
C TYR A 284 5.37 -4.47 13.09
N GLN A 285 5.64 -5.68 13.59
CA GLN A 285 4.89 -6.27 14.70
C GLN A 285 5.03 -5.48 16.00
N GLU A 286 6.25 -5.09 16.38
CA GLU A 286 6.53 -4.29 17.58
C GLU A 286 5.90 -2.90 17.47
N PHE A 287 5.97 -2.26 16.31
CA PHE A 287 5.38 -0.95 16.08
C PHE A 287 3.85 -1.02 16.16
N HIS A 288 3.23 -2.00 15.50
CA HIS A 288 1.78 -2.21 15.57
C HIS A 288 1.31 -2.39 17.02
N LEU A 289 2.01 -3.18 17.81
CA LEU A 289 1.68 -3.39 19.23
C LEU A 289 1.81 -2.09 20.07
N ARG A 290 2.76 -1.23 19.72
CA ARG A 290 3.10 -0.02 20.47
C ARG A 290 2.52 1.27 19.86
N GLN A 291 1.66 1.18 18.86
CA GLN A 291 1.15 2.34 18.11
C GLN A 291 0.52 3.45 18.97
N LYS A 292 0.01 3.11 20.16
CA LYS A 292 -0.58 4.09 21.09
C LYS A 292 0.47 4.90 21.85
N GLU A 293 1.62 4.31 22.14
CA GLU A 293 2.74 4.96 22.83
C GLU A 293 3.71 5.61 21.85
N ASP A 294 3.82 5.04 20.65
CA ASP A 294 4.76 5.48 19.59
C ASP A 294 4.02 5.58 18.24
N ALA A 295 3.21 6.64 18.10
CA ALA A 295 2.38 6.83 16.91
C ALA A 295 3.17 6.97 15.58
N THR A 296 4.43 7.37 15.66
CA THR A 296 5.32 7.58 14.50
C THR A 296 6.18 6.36 14.17
N GLY A 297 6.35 5.43 15.11
CA GLY A 297 7.27 4.29 15.02
C GLY A 297 8.74 4.65 15.24
N TYR A 298 9.04 5.93 15.53
CA TYR A 298 10.43 6.38 15.68
C TYR A 298 11.15 5.71 16.85
N GLN A 299 10.49 5.60 18.03
CA GLN A 299 11.08 4.95 19.20
C GLN A 299 11.24 3.44 18.97
N THR A 300 10.28 2.83 18.30
CA THR A 300 10.36 1.42 17.93
C THR A 300 11.51 1.19 16.94
N LEU A 301 11.73 2.09 15.98
CA LEU A 301 12.86 2.04 15.06
C LEU A 301 14.19 2.08 15.80
N GLN A 302 14.37 3.02 16.73
CA GLN A 302 15.56 3.11 17.59
C GLN A 302 15.82 1.81 18.35
N LYS A 303 14.76 1.26 18.99
CA LYS A 303 14.85 0.02 19.77
C LYS A 303 15.25 -1.18 18.89
N ILE A 304 14.62 -1.35 17.73
CA ILE A 304 14.87 -2.49 16.84
C ILE A 304 16.27 -2.43 16.22
N LEU A 305 16.73 -1.23 15.89
CA LEU A 305 18.09 -1.03 15.36
C LEU A 305 19.17 -1.04 16.45
N ALA A 306 18.78 -0.98 17.73
CA ALA A 306 19.67 -0.78 18.87
C ALA A 306 20.55 0.50 18.73
N GLU A 307 19.97 1.56 18.14
CA GLU A 307 20.64 2.83 17.89
C GLU A 307 20.05 3.92 18.79
N THR A 308 20.90 4.60 19.54
CA THR A 308 20.50 5.73 20.40
C THR A 308 20.76 7.08 19.74
N ASP A 309 21.77 7.16 18.88
CA ASP A 309 22.13 8.33 18.08
C ASP A 309 21.62 8.12 16.63
N MET A 310 20.44 8.65 16.34
CA MET A 310 19.82 8.49 15.04
C MET A 310 20.43 9.37 13.94
N ASP A 311 21.20 10.39 14.27
CA ASP A 311 21.96 11.18 13.30
C ASP A 311 23.22 10.43 12.85
N ALA A 312 23.91 9.79 13.79
CA ALA A 312 24.98 8.86 13.45
C ALA A 312 24.47 7.66 12.65
N PHE A 313 23.28 7.11 13.01
CA PHE A 313 22.64 6.05 12.24
C PHE A 313 22.28 6.53 10.82
N LYS A 314 21.72 7.74 10.66
CA LYS A 314 21.43 8.31 9.33
C LYS A 314 22.67 8.36 8.46
N THR A 315 23.79 8.82 9.01
CA THR A 315 25.08 8.88 8.30
C THR A 315 25.53 7.48 7.84
N LYS A 316 25.40 6.47 8.71
CA LYS A 316 25.70 5.07 8.40
C LYS A 316 24.78 4.51 7.30
N TRP A 317 23.48 4.78 7.42
CA TRP A 317 22.47 4.35 6.44
C TRP A 317 22.69 5.04 5.07
N GLU A 318 22.98 6.33 5.03
CA GLU A 318 23.30 7.06 3.79
C GLU A 318 24.53 6.45 3.09
N LYS A 319 25.56 6.14 3.84
CA LYS A 319 26.74 5.45 3.29
C LYS A 319 26.39 4.08 2.73
N TYR A 320 25.52 3.32 3.41
CA TYR A 320 25.01 2.04 2.90
C TYR A 320 24.24 2.23 1.60
N VAL A 321 23.27 3.16 1.55
CA VAL A 321 22.46 3.44 0.34
C VAL A 321 23.36 3.89 -0.83
N LEU A 322 24.37 4.71 -0.58
CA LEU A 322 25.32 5.14 -1.62
C LEU A 322 26.14 3.98 -2.18
N GLY A 323 26.32 2.92 -1.44
CA GLY A 323 27.01 1.69 -1.88
C GLY A 323 26.13 0.74 -2.68
N LEU A 324 24.81 0.88 -2.63
CA LEU A 324 23.87 0.00 -3.36
C LEU A 324 23.97 0.19 -4.88
N ARG A 325 23.62 -0.87 -5.60
CA ARG A 325 23.49 -0.88 -7.06
C ARG A 325 22.12 -1.43 -7.44
N GLN A 326 21.51 -0.85 -8.44
CA GLN A 326 20.23 -1.35 -8.96
C GLN A 326 20.42 -2.76 -9.54
N GLY A 327 19.50 -3.67 -9.20
CA GLY A 327 19.54 -5.07 -9.67
C GLY A 327 20.43 -5.99 -8.84
N TYR A 328 21.04 -5.52 -7.74
CA TYR A 328 21.81 -6.33 -6.81
C TYR A 328 21.20 -6.32 -5.43
N ASP A 329 21.14 -7.50 -4.82
CA ASP A 329 20.76 -7.66 -3.42
C ASP A 329 22.03 -7.55 -2.56
N ALA A 330 22.11 -6.47 -1.77
CA ALA A 330 23.26 -6.23 -0.89
C ALA A 330 22.87 -6.56 0.56
N ARG A 331 23.44 -7.59 1.12
CA ARG A 331 23.29 -7.89 2.56
C ARG A 331 23.95 -6.82 3.40
N VAL A 332 23.40 -6.57 4.57
CA VAL A 332 23.94 -5.66 5.59
C VAL A 332 24.72 -6.50 6.59
N ASP A 333 26.05 -6.30 6.64
CA ASP A 333 26.93 -6.91 7.64
C ASP A 333 26.71 -6.33 9.04
#